data_a5285e53a416233841c2ade8c0b21c10
#
_entry.id   a5285e53a416233841c2ade8c0b21c10
#
_cell.length_a   1.000
_cell.length_b   1.000
_cell.length_c   1.000
_cell.angle_alpha   90.00
_cell.angle_beta   90.00
_cell.angle_gamma   90.00
#
_symmetry.space_group_name_H-M   'P 1'
#
loop_
_entity.id
_entity.type
_entity.pdbx_description
1 polymer ?
#
loop_
_entity_poly.entity_id
_entity_poly.type
_entity_poly.pdbx_seq_one_letter_code
_entity_poly.pdbx_strand_id
1 'polypeptide(L)'
;MWGAGQMMFNKILVLVSADAGRISDYKTLAQVVFKNLNPATDIYFSQGPMDVLDHSCSKLGFGGKMCIDGTFKFDEEVDESWQLSPGSHRDGSTQLNAAELKRKFEEIAAVNLSLLDKQIPCLIISVQKNRRNHVRELHEMIGALKEMESVKMVLYVEHTVDANDLPVALWRFCNNLDPKRDHFICKTQSKVVANKYSACIGFDGTIKSKEFDNFQRDWPNIIVSDQKTIHAVDEKWNTFEIGAFIPSPSLKFRDQLYGTEAMVE
;
A
#
# COMPACT_ATOMS: atom_id res chain seq x y z
N MET A 1 -14.51 1.89 17.20
CA MET A 1 -14.66 0.86 16.15
C MET A 1 -13.99 -0.44 16.56
N TRP A 2 -12.70 -0.48 16.86
CA TRP A 2 -12.00 -1.73 17.21
C TRP A 2 -12.46 -2.44 18.49
N GLY A 3 -13.29 -1.82 19.32
CA GLY A 3 -13.95 -2.44 20.47
C GLY A 3 -15.41 -2.83 20.21
N ALA A 4 -15.90 -2.73 18.98
CA ALA A 4 -17.33 -2.85 18.68
C ALA A 4 -17.66 -4.12 17.86
N GLY A 5 -17.81 -5.27 18.53
CA GLY A 5 -18.22 -6.53 17.91
C GLY A 5 -17.32 -6.93 16.73
N GLN A 6 -17.91 -7.31 15.60
CA GLN A 6 -17.18 -7.75 14.41
C GLN A 6 -16.29 -6.63 13.79
N MET A 7 -16.55 -5.37 14.07
CA MET A 7 -15.70 -4.28 13.60
C MET A 7 -14.30 -4.30 14.22
N MET A 8 -14.09 -5.08 15.28
CA MET A 8 -12.75 -5.30 15.84
C MET A 8 -11.78 -5.94 14.84
N PHE A 9 -12.25 -6.62 13.80
CA PHE A 9 -11.41 -7.23 12.77
C PHE A 9 -10.90 -6.25 11.70
N ASN A 10 -11.39 -5.02 11.67
CA ASN A 10 -10.87 -4.01 10.75
C ASN A 10 -9.37 -3.79 10.95
N LYS A 11 -8.61 -3.96 9.88
CA LYS A 11 -7.16 -3.75 9.84
C LYS A 11 -6.81 -2.27 9.68
N ILE A 12 -7.48 -1.60 8.74
CA ILE A 12 -7.22 -0.22 8.35
C ILE A 12 -8.48 0.61 8.58
N LEU A 13 -8.34 1.69 9.32
CA LEU A 13 -9.37 2.68 9.54
C LEU A 13 -8.91 4.02 9.00
N VAL A 14 -9.75 4.69 8.23
CA VAL A 14 -9.51 6.04 7.75
C VAL A 14 -10.62 6.93 8.29
N LEU A 15 -10.25 7.98 9.02
CA LEU A 15 -11.17 8.98 9.54
C LEU A 15 -11.21 10.17 8.59
N VAL A 16 -12.39 10.67 8.33
CA VAL A 16 -12.63 11.88 7.54
C VAL A 16 -13.66 12.75 8.24
N SER A 17 -13.60 14.06 8.04
CA SER A 17 -14.63 14.97 8.54
C SER A 17 -15.97 14.74 7.82
N ALA A 18 -17.08 15.02 8.49
CA ALA A 18 -18.41 14.77 7.95
C ALA A 18 -18.70 15.49 6.62
N ASP A 19 -18.03 16.61 6.39
CA ASP A 19 -18.15 17.47 5.20
C ASP A 19 -17.07 17.18 4.15
N ALA A 20 -16.25 16.13 4.31
CA ALA A 20 -15.19 15.76 3.38
C ALA A 20 -15.68 15.33 1.99
N GLY A 21 -16.98 15.06 1.83
CA GLY A 21 -17.58 14.65 0.57
C GLY A 21 -18.32 13.31 0.64
N ARG A 22 -18.68 12.80 -0.52
CA ARG A 22 -19.39 11.51 -0.62
C ARG A 22 -18.44 10.35 -0.39
N ILE A 23 -18.84 9.36 0.43
CA ILE A 23 -18.04 8.13 0.69
C ILE A 23 -17.77 7.33 -0.59
N SER A 24 -18.61 7.43 -1.61
CA SER A 24 -18.44 6.78 -2.91
C SER A 24 -17.46 7.50 -3.85
N ASP A 25 -17.07 8.72 -3.56
CA ASP A 25 -16.07 9.47 -4.34
C ASP A 25 -14.66 9.27 -3.73
N TYR A 26 -14.10 8.11 -4.00
CA TYR A 26 -12.79 7.71 -3.45
C TYR A 26 -11.66 8.65 -3.84
N LYS A 27 -11.73 9.28 -5.03
CA LYS A 27 -10.71 10.23 -5.47
C LYS A 27 -10.72 11.48 -4.59
N THR A 28 -11.89 12.11 -4.45
CA THR A 28 -12.04 13.30 -3.59
C THR A 28 -11.68 13.00 -2.15
N LEU A 29 -12.15 11.86 -1.60
CA LEU A 29 -11.80 11.46 -0.24
C LEU A 29 -10.30 11.26 -0.06
N ALA A 30 -9.63 10.58 -0.99
CA ALA A 30 -8.18 10.42 -0.93
C ALA A 30 -7.45 11.77 -0.97
N GLN A 31 -7.88 12.69 -1.84
CA GLN A 31 -7.31 14.04 -1.89
C GLN A 31 -7.48 14.78 -0.56
N VAL A 32 -8.66 14.72 0.06
CA VAL A 32 -8.92 15.35 1.36
C VAL A 32 -8.07 14.71 2.46
N VAL A 33 -8.03 13.37 2.54
CA VAL A 33 -7.20 12.65 3.52
C VAL A 33 -5.74 13.07 3.38
N PHE A 34 -5.17 12.98 2.19
CA PHE A 34 -3.76 13.32 1.99
C PHE A 34 -3.46 14.81 2.14
N LYS A 35 -4.41 15.69 1.89
CA LYS A 35 -4.27 17.13 2.19
C LYS A 35 -4.09 17.36 3.68
N ASN A 36 -4.90 16.69 4.50
CA ASN A 36 -4.94 16.88 5.95
C ASN A 36 -3.95 15.99 6.73
N LEU A 37 -3.33 15.00 6.09
CA LEU A 37 -2.46 14.01 6.72
C LEU A 37 -1.04 14.55 6.92
N ASN A 38 -0.54 14.50 8.14
CA ASN A 38 0.89 14.49 8.44
C ASN A 38 1.32 13.05 8.79
N PRO A 39 2.12 12.36 7.95
CA PRO A 39 2.50 10.97 8.21
C PRO A 39 3.22 10.72 9.54
N ALA A 40 3.83 11.75 10.13
CA ALA A 40 4.56 11.61 11.38
C ALA A 40 3.65 11.59 12.62
N THR A 41 2.47 12.19 12.54
CA THR A 41 1.59 12.42 13.72
C THR A 41 0.20 11.83 13.57
N ASP A 42 -0.31 11.69 12.33
CA ASP A 42 -1.72 11.40 12.08
C ASP A 42 -1.98 9.94 11.69
N ILE A 43 -0.98 9.07 11.87
CA ILE A 43 -1.13 7.63 11.66
C ILE A 43 -0.86 6.90 12.98
N TYR A 44 -1.89 6.25 13.49
CA TYR A 44 -1.85 5.56 14.78
C TYR A 44 -1.80 4.05 14.56
N PHE A 45 -0.86 3.38 15.21
CA PHE A 45 -0.67 1.94 15.13
C PHE A 45 -1.10 1.26 16.43
N SER A 46 -1.84 0.17 16.30
CA SER A 46 -2.29 -0.68 17.39
C SER A 46 -2.11 -2.15 17.05
N GLN A 47 -2.51 -3.03 17.94
CA GLN A 47 -2.61 -4.47 17.72
C GLN A 47 -3.89 -4.99 18.36
N GLY A 48 -4.46 -6.02 17.77
CA GLY A 48 -5.68 -6.61 18.29
C GLY A 48 -6.16 -7.82 17.48
N PRO A 49 -7.37 -8.29 17.82
CA PRO A 49 -7.98 -9.40 17.08
C PRO A 49 -8.09 -9.10 15.60
N MET A 50 -7.75 -10.10 14.79
CA MET A 50 -7.85 -10.10 13.33
C MET A 50 -8.62 -11.32 12.87
N ASP A 51 -9.15 -11.26 11.65
CA ASP A 51 -9.76 -12.41 11.03
C ASP A 51 -8.74 -13.55 10.90
N VAL A 52 -9.16 -14.78 11.12
CA VAL A 52 -8.28 -15.96 11.00
C VAL A 52 -7.78 -16.17 9.57
N LEU A 53 -8.48 -15.63 8.58
CA LEU A 53 -8.07 -15.65 7.17
C LEU A 53 -7.00 -14.59 6.85
N ASP A 54 -6.70 -13.69 7.76
CA ASP A 54 -5.63 -12.70 7.55
C ASP A 54 -4.26 -13.37 7.68
N HIS A 55 -3.70 -13.73 6.55
CA HIS A 55 -2.40 -14.40 6.48
C HIS A 55 -1.21 -13.48 6.80
N SER A 56 -1.39 -12.15 6.74
CA SER A 56 -0.32 -11.19 7.04
C SER A 56 0.07 -11.15 8.51
N CYS A 57 -0.79 -11.61 9.41
CA CYS A 57 -0.55 -11.65 10.85
C CYS A 57 0.56 -12.63 11.22
N SER A 58 1.50 -12.24 12.08
CA SER A 58 2.53 -13.15 12.60
C SER A 58 1.97 -14.20 13.55
N LYS A 59 0.81 -13.93 14.18
CA LYS A 59 0.06 -14.87 15.02
C LYS A 59 -1.34 -15.03 14.44
N LEU A 60 -1.84 -16.27 14.40
CA LEU A 60 -3.20 -16.55 13.94
C LEU A 60 -4.22 -15.73 14.74
N GLY A 61 -5.06 -14.99 14.04
CA GLY A 61 -6.14 -14.18 14.63
C GLY A 61 -5.69 -12.97 15.45
N PHE A 62 -4.41 -12.56 15.39
CA PHE A 62 -3.92 -11.38 16.11
C PHE A 62 -2.82 -10.66 15.33
N GLY A 63 -3.01 -9.38 15.02
CA GLY A 63 -2.09 -8.61 14.18
C GLY A 63 -2.15 -7.12 14.37
N GLY A 64 -1.41 -6.42 13.52
CA GLY A 64 -1.31 -4.97 13.48
C GLY A 64 -2.55 -4.32 12.90
N LYS A 65 -2.81 -3.11 13.38
CA LYS A 65 -3.89 -2.24 12.95
C LYS A 65 -3.38 -0.83 12.77
N MET A 66 -3.97 -0.07 11.84
CA MET A 66 -3.68 1.35 11.74
C MET A 66 -4.94 2.18 11.59
N CYS A 67 -4.89 3.39 12.13
CA CYS A 67 -5.87 4.43 11.91
C CYS A 67 -5.17 5.63 11.26
N ILE A 68 -5.69 6.08 10.13
CA ILE A 68 -5.25 7.28 9.42
C ILE A 68 -6.24 8.39 9.74
N ASP A 69 -5.78 9.45 10.38
CA ASP A 69 -6.60 10.63 10.66
C ASP A 69 -6.47 11.64 9.54
N GLY A 70 -7.42 11.61 8.61
CA GLY A 70 -7.57 12.57 7.52
C GLY A 70 -8.63 13.65 7.79
N THR A 71 -9.00 13.88 9.04
CA THR A 71 -9.95 14.94 9.42
C THR A 71 -9.32 16.31 9.25
N PHE A 72 -10.17 17.36 9.12
CA PHE A 72 -9.69 18.73 9.25
C PHE A 72 -9.14 18.96 10.65
N LYS A 73 -8.02 19.66 10.75
CA LYS A 73 -7.37 19.97 12.01
C LYS A 73 -7.84 21.33 12.51
N PHE A 74 -8.10 21.43 13.81
CA PHE A 74 -8.32 22.71 14.47
C PHE A 74 -6.99 23.41 14.72
N ASP A 75 -7.02 24.73 14.93
CA ASP A 75 -5.81 25.51 15.13
C ASP A 75 -4.98 25.02 16.34
N GLU A 76 -5.65 24.48 17.37
CA GLU A 76 -5.02 23.92 18.56
C GLU A 76 -4.32 22.57 18.32
N GLU A 77 -4.68 21.88 17.24
CA GLU A 77 -4.08 20.60 16.85
C GLU A 77 -2.89 20.79 15.89
N VAL A 78 -2.73 22.01 15.35
CA VAL A 78 -1.72 22.35 14.35
C VAL A 78 -0.50 22.94 15.05
N ASP A 79 0.53 22.14 15.21
CA ASP A 79 1.83 22.66 15.60
C ASP A 79 2.62 23.21 14.38
N GLU A 80 3.77 23.84 14.66
CA GLU A 80 4.61 24.36 13.59
C GLU A 80 5.06 23.32 12.57
N SER A 81 5.10 22.01 12.94
CA SER A 81 5.50 20.91 12.05
C SER A 81 4.44 20.63 10.99
N TRP A 82 3.17 20.90 11.28
CA TRP A 82 2.06 20.68 10.38
C TRP A 82 2.00 21.64 9.20
N GLN A 83 2.44 22.89 9.39
CA GLN A 83 2.45 23.93 8.34
C GLN A 83 3.36 23.59 7.15
N LEU A 84 4.19 22.55 7.28
CA LEU A 84 5.08 22.07 6.23
C LEU A 84 4.61 20.78 5.56
N SER A 85 3.31 20.51 5.58
CA SER A 85 2.77 19.41 4.79
C SER A 85 3.28 19.50 3.35
N PRO A 86 3.96 18.44 2.84
CA PRO A 86 4.38 18.41 1.45
C PRO A 86 3.15 18.55 0.55
N GLY A 87 3.15 19.46 -0.36
CA GLY A 87 2.05 19.64 -1.32
C GLY A 87 1.59 21.06 -1.57
N SER A 88 2.00 22.04 -0.73
CA SER A 88 1.60 23.43 -0.93
C SER A 88 2.46 24.22 -1.91
N HIS A 89 3.67 23.77 -2.23
CA HIS A 89 4.55 24.44 -3.20
C HIS A 89 5.29 23.42 -4.06
N ARG A 90 4.73 23.13 -5.24
CA ARG A 90 5.54 22.62 -6.35
C ARG A 90 6.31 23.83 -6.92
N ASP A 91 7.51 24.04 -6.44
CA ASP A 91 8.49 24.78 -7.22
C ASP A 91 8.92 23.82 -8.35
N GLY A 92 8.61 24.17 -9.59
CA GLY A 92 8.58 23.31 -10.77
C GLY A 92 9.90 22.69 -11.25
N SER A 93 10.88 22.46 -10.36
CA SER A 93 12.24 22.17 -10.81
C SER A 93 12.70 20.71 -10.73
N THR A 94 11.97 19.78 -10.06
CA THR A 94 12.41 18.37 -10.06
C THR A 94 11.20 17.45 -10.01
N GLN A 95 10.80 16.95 -11.18
CA GLN A 95 9.69 16.02 -11.31
C GLN A 95 10.21 14.58 -11.10
N LEU A 96 9.53 13.83 -10.23
CA LEU A 96 9.79 12.41 -10.00
C LEU A 96 9.63 11.63 -11.31
N ASN A 97 10.63 10.82 -11.68
CA ASN A 97 10.64 10.06 -12.92
C ASN A 97 10.76 8.56 -12.62
N ALA A 98 9.76 7.79 -13.05
CA ALA A 98 9.70 6.34 -12.81
C ALA A 98 10.89 5.59 -13.47
N ALA A 99 11.29 5.97 -14.70
CA ALA A 99 12.40 5.34 -15.39
C ALA A 99 13.74 5.64 -14.69
N GLU A 100 13.90 6.82 -14.13
CA GLU A 100 15.09 7.20 -13.39
C GLU A 100 15.20 6.46 -12.06
N LEU A 101 14.11 6.31 -11.31
CA LEU A 101 14.07 5.49 -10.10
C LEU A 101 14.44 4.04 -10.40
N LYS A 102 13.89 3.44 -11.46
CA LYS A 102 14.24 2.07 -11.88
C LYS A 102 15.69 1.93 -12.28
N ARG A 103 16.26 2.92 -12.95
CA ARG A 103 17.68 2.91 -13.32
C ARG A 103 18.62 3.03 -12.11
N LYS A 104 18.18 3.76 -11.09
CA LYS A 104 18.99 4.01 -9.87
C LYS A 104 18.91 2.85 -8.88
N PHE A 105 17.79 2.14 -8.84
CA PHE A 105 17.50 1.06 -7.90
C PHE A 105 17.05 -0.18 -8.69
N GLU A 106 17.95 -1.12 -8.89
CA GLU A 106 17.75 -2.31 -9.74
C GLU A 106 16.64 -3.24 -9.21
N GLU A 107 16.40 -3.20 -7.90
CA GLU A 107 15.33 -3.94 -7.24
C GLU A 107 13.92 -3.44 -7.57
N ILE A 108 13.77 -2.24 -8.14
CA ILE A 108 12.48 -1.68 -8.54
C ILE A 108 12.04 -2.27 -9.88
N ALA A 109 10.97 -3.07 -9.88
CA ALA A 109 10.37 -3.61 -11.08
C ALA A 109 9.46 -2.59 -11.79
N ALA A 110 8.62 -1.86 -11.04
CA ALA A 110 7.74 -0.83 -11.58
C ALA A 110 7.49 0.29 -10.56
N VAL A 111 7.16 1.48 -11.07
CA VAL A 111 6.76 2.65 -10.25
C VAL A 111 5.50 3.25 -10.87
N ASN A 112 4.45 3.39 -10.07
CA ASN A 112 3.22 4.07 -10.46
C ASN A 112 3.18 5.48 -9.85
N LEU A 113 3.19 6.48 -10.70
CA LEU A 113 3.11 7.91 -10.34
C LEU A 113 1.69 8.49 -10.55
N SER A 114 0.72 7.71 -11.04
CA SER A 114 -0.60 8.22 -11.45
C SER A 114 -1.42 8.83 -10.32
N LEU A 115 -1.11 8.50 -9.06
CA LEU A 115 -1.74 9.12 -7.91
C LEU A 115 -1.24 10.55 -7.70
N LEU A 116 0.03 10.83 -7.97
CA LEU A 116 0.58 12.19 -7.91
C LEU A 116 -0.10 13.11 -8.92
N ASP A 117 -0.37 12.61 -10.14
CA ASP A 117 -1.08 13.35 -11.19
C ASP A 117 -2.52 13.71 -10.76
N LYS A 118 -3.08 12.92 -9.85
CA LYS A 118 -4.39 13.14 -9.22
C LYS A 118 -4.30 13.96 -7.92
N GLN A 119 -3.16 14.58 -7.62
CA GLN A 119 -2.92 15.32 -6.38
C GLN A 119 -3.05 14.47 -5.11
N ILE A 120 -2.74 13.20 -5.20
CA ILE A 120 -2.64 12.26 -4.08
C ILE A 120 -1.16 11.94 -3.89
N PRO A 121 -0.47 12.48 -2.88
CA PRO A 121 0.98 12.33 -2.68
C PRO A 121 1.35 10.93 -2.17
N CYS A 122 1.04 9.92 -2.98
CA CYS A 122 1.28 8.51 -2.73
C CYS A 122 1.87 7.83 -3.97
N LEU A 123 2.89 7.00 -3.76
CA LEU A 123 3.50 6.16 -4.79
C LEU A 123 3.15 4.69 -4.55
N ILE A 124 3.11 3.91 -5.64
CA ILE A 124 3.13 2.46 -5.57
C ILE A 124 4.38 1.96 -6.29
N ILE A 125 5.17 1.15 -5.62
CA ILE A 125 6.44 0.62 -6.14
C ILE A 125 6.42 -0.90 -6.05
N SER A 126 6.57 -1.58 -7.18
CA SER A 126 6.82 -3.03 -7.22
C SER A 126 8.30 -3.28 -7.00
N VAL A 127 8.65 -4.12 -6.02
CA VAL A 127 10.03 -4.34 -5.60
C VAL A 127 10.36 -5.83 -5.46
N GLN A 128 11.54 -6.23 -5.92
CA GLN A 128 12.10 -7.55 -5.70
C GLN A 128 12.92 -7.58 -4.42
N LYS A 129 12.32 -8.08 -3.34
CA LYS A 129 12.99 -8.25 -2.07
C LYS A 129 13.94 -9.45 -2.12
N ASN A 130 15.20 -9.29 -1.69
CA ASN A 130 16.23 -10.32 -1.72
C ASN A 130 17.08 -10.42 -0.45
N ARG A 131 16.79 -9.63 0.58
CA ARG A 131 17.48 -9.64 1.87
C ARG A 131 16.63 -9.05 2.98
N ARG A 132 17.07 -9.23 4.22
CA ARG A 132 16.44 -8.61 5.39
C ARG A 132 16.50 -7.08 5.29
N ASN A 133 15.46 -6.42 5.78
CA ASN A 133 15.28 -4.96 5.80
C ASN A 133 15.35 -4.28 4.41
N HIS A 134 15.38 -5.05 3.31
CA HIS A 134 15.62 -4.52 1.97
C HIS A 134 14.66 -3.37 1.60
N VAL A 135 13.36 -3.57 1.82
CA VAL A 135 12.35 -2.54 1.49
C VAL A 135 12.50 -1.29 2.37
N ARG A 136 12.87 -1.46 3.63
CA ARG A 136 13.16 -0.33 4.54
C ARG A 136 14.38 0.46 4.08
N GLU A 137 15.49 -0.22 3.77
CA GLU A 137 16.71 0.41 3.26
C GLU A 137 16.45 1.16 1.95
N LEU A 138 15.71 0.53 1.03
CA LEU A 138 15.28 1.16 -0.21
C LEU A 138 14.45 2.42 0.05
N HIS A 139 13.49 2.35 1.00
CA HIS A 139 12.67 3.51 1.35
C HIS A 139 13.51 4.66 1.91
N GLU A 140 14.50 4.38 2.75
CA GLU A 140 15.43 5.39 3.29
C GLU A 140 16.24 6.05 2.17
N MET A 141 16.74 5.25 1.21
CA MET A 141 17.47 5.76 0.05
C MET A 141 16.60 6.59 -0.89
N ILE A 142 15.38 6.14 -1.18
CA ILE A 142 14.42 6.87 -2.02
C ILE A 142 13.98 8.15 -1.30
N GLY A 143 13.65 8.07 -0.01
CA GLY A 143 13.21 9.21 0.79
C GLY A 143 14.25 10.31 0.94
N ALA A 144 15.53 9.99 0.77
CA ALA A 144 16.61 10.96 0.74
C ALA A 144 16.69 11.76 -0.58
N LEU A 145 15.93 11.38 -1.61
CA LEU A 145 15.90 12.11 -2.87
C LEU A 145 15.09 13.40 -2.73
N LYS A 146 15.58 14.48 -3.33
CA LYS A 146 14.89 15.78 -3.32
C LYS A 146 13.49 15.69 -3.95
N GLU A 147 13.34 14.85 -4.96
CA GLU A 147 12.11 14.61 -5.69
C GLU A 147 10.98 14.03 -4.82
N MET A 148 11.35 13.43 -3.69
CA MET A 148 10.42 12.84 -2.72
C MET A 148 9.82 13.84 -1.73
N GLU A 149 10.24 15.09 -1.73
CA GLU A 149 9.76 16.12 -0.79
C GLU A 149 8.22 16.30 -0.82
N SER A 150 7.59 16.03 -1.98
CA SER A 150 6.13 16.11 -2.13
C SER A 150 5.39 14.80 -1.86
N VAL A 151 6.10 13.71 -1.55
CA VAL A 151 5.50 12.39 -1.34
C VAL A 151 5.31 12.14 0.16
N LYS A 152 4.07 11.82 0.55
CA LYS A 152 3.71 11.50 1.93
C LYS A 152 3.73 10.01 2.23
N MET A 153 3.47 9.18 1.21
CA MET A 153 3.31 7.73 1.40
C MET A 153 3.86 6.93 0.23
N VAL A 154 4.49 5.81 0.51
CA VAL A 154 4.93 4.82 -0.49
C VAL A 154 4.38 3.45 -0.11
N LEU A 155 3.65 2.83 -1.03
CA LEU A 155 3.14 1.47 -0.91
C LEU A 155 4.05 0.55 -1.73
N TYR A 156 4.75 -0.35 -1.06
CA TYR A 156 5.57 -1.36 -1.73
C TYR A 156 4.77 -2.64 -1.91
N VAL A 157 4.81 -3.20 -3.12
CA VAL A 157 4.18 -4.49 -3.47
C VAL A 157 5.23 -5.42 -4.08
N GLU A 158 4.91 -6.70 -4.15
CA GLU A 158 5.77 -7.72 -4.74
C GLU A 158 6.09 -7.39 -6.21
N HIS A 159 7.31 -7.71 -6.67
CA HIS A 159 7.78 -7.42 -8.04
C HIS A 159 6.91 -8.02 -9.14
N THR A 160 6.20 -9.12 -8.86
CA THR A 160 5.25 -9.76 -9.79
C THR A 160 3.92 -9.04 -9.91
N VAL A 161 3.66 -8.05 -9.06
CA VAL A 161 2.44 -7.24 -9.10
C VAL A 161 2.64 -6.06 -10.03
N ASP A 162 1.76 -5.89 -11.02
CA ASP A 162 1.76 -4.69 -11.85
C ASP A 162 1.29 -3.49 -11.01
N ALA A 163 2.24 -2.61 -10.69
CA ALA A 163 1.95 -1.39 -9.93
C ALA A 163 0.97 -0.44 -10.67
N ASN A 164 0.81 -0.59 -11.99
CA ASN A 164 -0.10 0.24 -12.80
C ASN A 164 -1.53 -0.30 -12.82
N ASP A 165 -1.75 -1.57 -12.50
CA ASP A 165 -3.09 -2.10 -12.20
C ASP A 165 -3.47 -1.72 -10.77
N LEU A 166 -3.94 -0.49 -10.57
CA LEU A 166 -4.22 0.07 -9.25
C LEU A 166 -5.15 -0.82 -8.38
N PRO A 167 -6.26 -1.38 -8.89
CA PRO A 167 -7.10 -2.30 -8.11
C PRO A 167 -6.33 -3.53 -7.62
N VAL A 168 -5.52 -4.16 -8.46
CA VAL A 168 -4.72 -5.33 -8.11
C VAL A 168 -3.61 -4.96 -7.13
N ALA A 169 -2.90 -3.86 -7.37
CA ALA A 169 -1.84 -3.40 -6.48
C ALA A 169 -2.36 -3.10 -5.08
N LEU A 170 -3.50 -2.40 -4.95
CA LEU A 170 -4.12 -2.12 -3.65
C LEU A 170 -4.67 -3.38 -2.98
N TRP A 171 -5.28 -4.29 -3.74
CA TRP A 171 -5.73 -5.58 -3.21
C TRP A 171 -4.56 -6.38 -2.61
N ARG A 172 -3.48 -6.53 -3.37
CA ARG A 172 -2.28 -7.25 -2.91
C ARG A 172 -1.63 -6.57 -1.71
N PHE A 173 -1.50 -5.26 -1.76
CA PHE A 173 -0.98 -4.46 -0.67
C PHE A 173 -1.77 -4.67 0.64
N CYS A 174 -3.09 -4.49 0.59
CA CYS A 174 -3.93 -4.63 1.79
C CYS A 174 -3.93 -6.06 2.37
N ASN A 175 -3.87 -7.07 1.50
CA ASN A 175 -3.82 -8.47 1.94
C ASN A 175 -2.49 -8.82 2.62
N ASN A 176 -1.39 -8.27 2.14
CA ASN A 176 -0.05 -8.65 2.58
C ASN A 176 0.48 -7.81 3.76
N LEU A 177 -0.18 -6.71 4.07
CA LEU A 177 0.28 -5.77 5.08
C LEU A 177 -0.15 -6.15 6.50
N ASP A 178 0.79 -6.26 7.43
CA ASP A 178 0.55 -6.03 8.86
C ASP A 178 1.00 -4.59 9.18
N PRO A 179 0.07 -3.64 9.38
CA PRO A 179 0.42 -2.22 9.45
C PRO A 179 1.44 -1.88 10.53
N LYS A 180 1.42 -2.58 11.65
CA LYS A 180 2.33 -2.28 12.76
C LYS A 180 3.73 -2.85 12.54
N ARG A 181 3.84 -4.02 11.91
CA ARG A 181 5.13 -4.65 11.60
C ARG A 181 5.80 -3.99 10.40
N ASP A 182 5.03 -3.65 9.37
CA ASP A 182 5.51 -3.42 8.02
C ASP A 182 5.62 -1.93 7.65
N HIS A 183 5.49 -1.01 8.62
CA HIS A 183 5.68 0.42 8.35
C HIS A 183 7.06 0.90 8.74
N PHE A 184 7.50 1.94 8.09
CA PHE A 184 8.70 2.69 8.43
C PHE A 184 8.57 4.14 7.95
N ILE A 185 9.13 5.07 8.71
CA ILE A 185 9.07 6.50 8.41
C ILE A 185 10.50 6.99 8.16
N CYS A 186 10.73 7.61 7.03
CA CYS A 186 11.94 8.37 6.78
C CYS A 186 11.64 9.87 6.89
N LYS A 187 12.61 10.61 7.41
CA LYS A 187 12.60 12.07 7.36
C LYS A 187 13.19 12.46 6.01
N THR A 188 12.41 13.12 5.17
CA THR A 188 12.93 13.66 3.92
C THR A 188 13.89 14.81 4.25
N GLN A 189 15.04 14.85 3.59
CA GLN A 189 16.02 15.93 3.73
C GLN A 189 15.54 17.17 2.96
N SER A 190 14.45 17.75 3.39
CA SER A 190 14.15 19.13 3.02
C SER A 190 15.19 20.02 3.67
N LYS A 191 15.78 20.93 2.92
CA LYS A 191 16.66 21.97 3.48
C LYS A 191 15.97 22.56 4.69
N VAL A 192 16.64 22.48 5.83
CA VAL A 192 16.20 23.00 7.11
C VAL A 192 15.84 24.47 6.95
N VAL A 193 14.58 24.75 6.66
CA VAL A 193 13.99 26.03 6.99
C VAL A 193 13.37 25.80 8.36
N ALA A 194 14.09 26.21 9.38
CA ALA A 194 13.62 26.26 10.76
C ALA A 194 13.18 24.91 11.38
N ASN A 195 14.07 23.89 11.45
CA ASN A 195 13.83 22.60 12.15
C ASN A 195 12.63 21.77 11.67
N LYS A 196 12.18 21.95 10.45
CA LYS A 196 10.98 21.34 9.90
C LYS A 196 11.34 20.18 8.96
N TYR A 197 10.80 19.00 9.25
CA TYR A 197 10.99 17.78 8.44
C TYR A 197 9.67 17.38 7.81
N SER A 198 9.64 17.21 6.49
CA SER A 198 8.56 16.43 5.89
C SER A 198 8.83 14.94 6.14
N ALA A 199 7.79 14.22 6.54
CA ALA A 199 7.88 12.78 6.75
C ALA A 199 7.27 12.06 5.55
N CYS A 200 7.94 10.98 5.09
CA CYS A 200 7.38 10.03 4.15
C CYS A 200 7.27 8.68 4.84
N ILE A 201 6.05 8.12 4.86
CA ILE A 201 5.82 6.78 5.40
C ILE A 201 5.88 5.76 4.28
N GLY A 202 6.61 4.68 4.50
CA GLY A 202 6.64 3.49 3.67
C GLY A 202 5.91 2.33 4.32
N PHE A 203 5.25 1.52 3.49
CA PHE A 203 4.59 0.29 3.91
C PHE A 203 5.04 -0.88 3.05
N ASP A 204 5.62 -1.91 3.67
CA ASP A 204 6.05 -3.14 3.00
C ASP A 204 4.89 -4.14 2.86
N GLY A 205 4.14 -4.05 1.75
CA GLY A 205 3.11 -5.00 1.34
C GLY A 205 3.66 -6.15 0.47
N THR A 206 4.94 -6.45 0.52
CA THR A 206 5.50 -7.63 -0.17
C THR A 206 5.19 -8.92 0.59
N ILE A 207 5.35 -10.05 -0.07
CA ILE A 207 5.26 -11.39 0.55
C ILE A 207 6.28 -11.49 1.69
N LYS A 208 5.90 -12.12 2.80
CA LYS A 208 6.80 -12.35 3.94
C LYS A 208 7.32 -13.79 3.92
N SER A 209 8.59 -13.94 4.29
CA SER A 209 9.30 -15.22 4.30
C SER A 209 10.03 -15.46 5.61
N LYS A 210 10.38 -16.73 5.88
CA LYS A 210 11.23 -17.09 7.01
C LYS A 210 12.62 -16.45 6.90
N GLU A 211 13.15 -16.39 5.70
CA GLU A 211 14.52 -15.95 5.42
C GLU A 211 14.68 -14.43 5.62
N PHE A 212 13.81 -13.63 5.02
CA PHE A 212 13.98 -12.17 4.97
C PHE A 212 13.20 -11.44 6.07
N ASP A 213 12.08 -12.01 6.53
CA ASP A 213 11.17 -11.32 7.44
C ASP A 213 11.04 -12.00 8.80
N ASN A 214 11.72 -13.15 8.99
CA ASN A 214 11.52 -14.02 10.16
C ASN A 214 10.03 -14.40 10.38
N PHE A 215 9.27 -14.51 9.29
CA PHE A 215 7.87 -14.84 9.31
C PHE A 215 7.70 -16.36 9.35
N GLN A 216 7.07 -16.91 10.41
CA GLN A 216 7.08 -18.34 10.67
C GLN A 216 5.89 -19.09 10.08
N ARG A 217 4.79 -18.41 9.79
CA ARG A 217 3.62 -19.01 9.17
C ARG A 217 3.84 -19.18 7.68
N ASP A 218 3.15 -20.15 7.10
CA ASP A 218 3.16 -20.32 5.65
C ASP A 218 2.39 -19.18 4.98
N TRP A 219 2.89 -18.76 3.81
CA TRP A 219 2.29 -17.69 3.04
C TRP A 219 1.43 -18.30 1.93
N PRO A 220 0.11 -17.99 1.87
CA PRO A 220 -0.77 -18.62 0.90
C PRO A 220 -0.43 -18.20 -0.53
N ASN A 221 -0.52 -19.17 -1.44
CA ASN A 221 -0.42 -18.91 -2.87
C ASN A 221 -1.69 -18.18 -3.40
N ILE A 222 -1.58 -17.55 -4.54
CA ILE A 222 -2.74 -17.03 -5.27
C ILE A 222 -3.42 -18.24 -5.94
N ILE A 223 -4.75 -18.23 -5.94
CA ILE A 223 -5.53 -19.26 -6.62
C ILE A 223 -5.72 -18.87 -8.08
N VAL A 224 -5.23 -19.71 -8.98
CA VAL A 224 -5.45 -19.63 -10.42
C VAL A 224 -6.08 -20.92 -10.89
N SER A 225 -7.17 -20.83 -11.63
CA SER A 225 -7.81 -22.03 -12.20
C SER A 225 -6.84 -22.77 -13.13
N ASP A 226 -6.84 -24.10 -13.04
CA ASP A 226 -6.04 -24.92 -13.97
C ASP A 226 -6.59 -24.85 -15.40
N GLN A 227 -5.72 -25.16 -16.37
CA GLN A 227 -6.05 -25.04 -17.80
C GLN A 227 -7.22 -25.95 -18.21
N LYS A 228 -7.36 -27.14 -17.61
CA LYS A 228 -8.44 -28.08 -17.88
C LYS A 228 -9.79 -27.51 -17.43
N THR A 229 -9.83 -26.91 -16.25
CA THR A 229 -11.02 -26.27 -15.70
C THR A 229 -11.42 -25.06 -16.54
N ILE A 230 -10.44 -24.20 -16.91
CA ILE A 230 -10.68 -23.05 -17.79
C ILE A 230 -11.31 -23.50 -19.11
N HIS A 231 -10.69 -24.46 -19.77
CA HIS A 231 -11.16 -24.98 -21.05
C HIS A 231 -12.58 -25.56 -20.95
N ALA A 232 -12.86 -26.36 -19.91
CA ALA A 232 -14.18 -26.93 -19.70
C ALA A 232 -15.28 -25.89 -19.44
N VAL A 233 -14.94 -24.74 -18.83
CA VAL A 233 -15.85 -23.63 -18.64
C VAL A 233 -16.05 -22.86 -19.96
N ASP A 234 -14.97 -22.58 -20.68
CA ASP A 234 -15.00 -21.86 -21.95
C ASP A 234 -15.87 -22.58 -22.99
N GLU A 235 -15.74 -23.90 -23.12
CA GLU A 235 -16.55 -24.72 -24.02
C GLU A 235 -18.06 -24.65 -23.71
N LYS A 236 -18.39 -24.53 -22.43
CA LYS A 236 -19.79 -24.49 -21.94
C LYS A 236 -20.35 -23.08 -21.81
N TRP A 237 -19.55 -22.03 -22.02
CA TRP A 237 -19.94 -20.64 -21.73
C TRP A 237 -21.30 -20.26 -22.30
N ASN A 238 -21.54 -20.58 -23.58
CA ASN A 238 -22.79 -20.26 -24.24
C ASN A 238 -24.01 -20.97 -23.65
N THR A 239 -23.81 -22.10 -22.96
CA THR A 239 -24.91 -22.85 -22.33
C THR A 239 -25.32 -22.26 -20.99
N PHE A 240 -24.50 -21.38 -20.40
CA PHE A 240 -24.81 -20.71 -19.13
C PHE A 240 -25.75 -19.50 -19.28
N GLU A 241 -25.89 -18.97 -20.51
CA GLU A 241 -26.78 -17.81 -20.81
C GLU A 241 -26.51 -16.59 -19.94
N ILE A 242 -25.26 -16.40 -19.47
CA ILE A 242 -24.86 -15.33 -18.53
C ILE A 242 -24.29 -14.09 -19.25
N GLY A 243 -24.28 -14.08 -20.58
CA GLY A 243 -23.83 -12.96 -21.38
C GLY A 243 -22.66 -13.29 -22.32
N ALA A 244 -22.01 -12.25 -22.85
CA ALA A 244 -20.89 -12.40 -23.77
C ALA A 244 -19.73 -13.15 -23.11
N PHE A 245 -18.95 -13.89 -23.90
CA PHE A 245 -17.78 -14.63 -23.42
C PHE A 245 -16.77 -13.71 -22.73
N ILE A 246 -16.32 -14.12 -21.54
CA ILE A 246 -15.28 -13.46 -20.76
C ILE A 246 -14.18 -14.49 -20.49
N PRO A 247 -12.93 -14.26 -20.94
CA PRO A 247 -11.81 -15.12 -20.58
C PRO A 247 -11.62 -15.24 -19.07
N SER A 248 -11.14 -16.38 -18.59
CA SER A 248 -10.92 -16.57 -17.15
C SER A 248 -10.08 -15.43 -16.56
N PRO A 249 -10.62 -14.62 -15.61
CA PRO A 249 -9.90 -13.50 -15.02
C PRO A 249 -8.70 -13.93 -14.19
N SER A 250 -8.64 -15.21 -13.78
CA SER A 250 -7.52 -15.76 -13.01
C SER A 250 -6.23 -15.88 -13.83
N LEU A 251 -6.32 -15.91 -15.16
CA LEU A 251 -5.15 -16.04 -16.04
C LEU A 251 -4.10 -14.94 -15.84
N LYS A 252 -4.54 -13.72 -15.53
CA LYS A 252 -3.63 -12.59 -15.28
C LYS A 252 -2.76 -12.73 -14.03
N PHE A 253 -3.08 -13.69 -13.16
CA PHE A 253 -2.33 -13.93 -11.92
C PHE A 253 -1.38 -15.12 -12.03
N ARG A 254 -1.33 -15.80 -13.17
CA ARG A 254 -0.52 -17.02 -13.34
C ARG A 254 0.96 -16.78 -13.02
N ASP A 255 1.51 -15.67 -13.46
CA ASP A 255 2.93 -15.33 -13.24
C ASP A 255 3.24 -14.89 -11.79
N GLN A 256 2.20 -14.78 -10.95
CA GLN A 256 2.34 -14.47 -9.53
C GLN A 256 2.32 -15.72 -8.64
N LEU A 257 2.17 -16.91 -9.23
CA LEU A 257 2.24 -18.19 -8.50
C LEU A 257 3.69 -18.48 -8.11
N TYR A 258 3.89 -18.95 -6.89
CA TYR A 258 5.18 -19.45 -6.40
C TYR A 258 5.06 -20.86 -5.83
N GLY A 259 4.46 -21.73 -6.62
CA GLY A 259 4.23 -23.14 -6.30
C GLY A 259 2.98 -23.66 -6.98
N THR A 260 2.75 -24.97 -6.84
CA THR A 260 1.64 -25.69 -7.48
C THR A 260 0.43 -25.87 -6.57
N GLU A 261 0.58 -25.59 -5.28
CA GLU A 261 -0.44 -25.84 -4.27
C GLU A 261 -0.96 -24.54 -3.67
N ALA A 262 -2.27 -24.45 -3.51
CA ALA A 262 -2.87 -23.46 -2.64
C ALA A 262 -2.59 -23.91 -1.21
N MET A 263 -1.60 -23.32 -0.55
CA MET A 263 -1.27 -23.66 0.83
C MET A 263 -2.35 -23.10 1.75
N VAL A 264 -2.98 -23.97 2.47
CA VAL A 264 -3.95 -23.66 3.53
C VAL A 264 -3.58 -24.52 4.73
N GLU A 265 -2.54 -24.14 5.45
CA GLU A 265 -2.27 -24.64 6.80
C GLU A 265 -2.11 -23.49 7.80
#